data_d36bde34d0af451170dc6e831309ba43
#
_entry.id   d36bde34d0af451170dc6e831309ba43
#
_cell.length_a   1.000
_cell.length_b   1.000
_cell.length_c   1.000
_cell.angle_alpha   90.00
_cell.angle_beta   90.00
_cell.angle_gamma   90.00
#
_symmetry.space_group_name_H-M   'P 1'
#
loop_
_entity.id
_entity.type
_entity.pdbx_description
1 polymer ?
#
loop_
_entity_poly.entity_id
_entity_poly.type
_entity_poly.pdbx_seq_one_letter_code
_entity_poly.pdbx_strand_id
1 'polypeptide(L)'
;MNKYYSTNPTFYVGIDCIIFGFSEGEISLLLLKRNFEPAMGEWSLMGGFVQKDESVDDAAKRVLHELTGLENVYMEQVGTFGAIDRDPGERVISVAYYALININEYDRKLVQKHNAYWVNMNELPPLIFDHPEMVEKARELMKQKASVEPIGFNLLPKLFTLSQLQSLYEAIYGETMDKRNFRKRVAEMDYIEKTDKIDKLGSKRGAALYKFNSRAYRKDPKFKL
;
A
#
# COMPACT_ATOMS: atom_id res chain seq x y z
N MET A 1 11.93 3.94 39.52
CA MET A 1 10.82 3.52 38.63
C MET A 1 9.51 3.89 39.32
N ASN A 2 8.57 4.55 38.63
CA ASN A 2 7.30 4.96 39.23
C ASN A 2 6.50 3.70 39.59
N LYS A 3 6.15 3.51 40.88
CA LYS A 3 5.46 2.34 41.42
C LYS A 3 4.15 2.01 40.67
N TYR A 4 3.48 3.03 40.12
CA TYR A 4 2.25 2.90 39.34
C TYR A 4 2.45 2.06 38.07
N TYR A 5 3.53 2.31 37.30
CA TYR A 5 3.78 1.56 36.06
C TYR A 5 4.23 0.11 36.30
N SER A 6 4.90 -0.18 37.43
CA SER A 6 5.40 -1.52 37.74
C SER A 6 4.31 -2.50 38.17
N THR A 7 3.10 -2.01 38.48
CA THR A 7 1.95 -2.84 38.87
C THR A 7 1.02 -3.16 37.71
N ASN A 8 1.24 -2.56 36.53
CA ASN A 8 0.44 -2.78 35.34
C ASN A 8 1.16 -3.73 34.36
N PRO A 9 0.39 -4.56 33.61
CA PRO A 9 0.97 -5.46 32.61
C PRO A 9 1.61 -4.65 31.48
N THR A 10 2.69 -5.18 30.94
CA THR A 10 3.36 -4.65 29.74
C THR A 10 3.09 -5.58 28.57
N PHE A 11 2.90 -5.01 27.39
CA PHE A 11 2.63 -5.74 26.16
C PHE A 11 3.61 -5.32 25.08
N TYR A 12 3.86 -6.21 24.12
CA TYR A 12 4.55 -5.84 22.89
C TYR A 12 3.65 -5.02 21.99
N VAL A 13 4.22 -4.00 21.32
CA VAL A 13 3.54 -3.24 20.29
C VAL A 13 4.18 -3.60 18.95
N GLY A 14 3.40 -4.22 18.09
CA GLY A 14 3.79 -4.59 16.73
C GLY A 14 3.33 -3.55 15.72
N ILE A 15 4.00 -3.53 14.57
CA ILE A 15 3.57 -2.87 13.33
C ILE A 15 3.39 -3.94 12.28
N ASP A 16 2.28 -3.89 11.56
CA ASP A 16 2.04 -4.70 10.36
C ASP A 16 1.81 -3.78 9.16
N CYS A 17 2.62 -3.94 8.11
CA CYS A 17 2.56 -3.13 6.89
C CYS A 17 1.88 -3.91 5.75
N ILE A 18 0.74 -3.41 5.29
CA ILE A 18 0.03 -3.89 4.12
C ILE A 18 0.51 -3.08 2.91
N ILE A 19 1.41 -3.64 2.11
CA ILE A 19 2.08 -2.91 1.03
C ILE A 19 1.43 -3.28 -0.29
N PHE A 20 0.64 -2.36 -0.85
CA PHE A 20 0.00 -2.51 -2.15
C PHE A 20 0.91 -2.00 -3.27
N GLY A 21 0.92 -2.73 -4.38
CA GLY A 21 1.54 -2.34 -5.64
C GLY A 21 0.58 -2.56 -6.80
N PHE A 22 0.83 -1.92 -7.94
CA PHE A 22 0.03 -2.08 -9.14
C PHE A 22 0.91 -2.39 -10.34
N SER A 23 0.56 -3.45 -11.07
CA SER A 23 1.22 -3.86 -12.31
C SER A 23 0.24 -4.59 -13.22
N GLU A 24 0.35 -4.38 -14.53
CA GLU A 24 -0.39 -5.12 -15.56
C GLU A 24 -1.92 -5.12 -15.40
N GLY A 25 -2.46 -4.05 -14.78
CA GLY A 25 -3.90 -3.89 -14.55
C GLY A 25 -4.41 -4.52 -13.25
N GLU A 26 -3.52 -5.02 -12.38
CA GLU A 26 -3.88 -5.72 -11.16
C GLU A 26 -3.20 -5.14 -9.93
N ILE A 27 -3.90 -5.16 -8.79
CA ILE A 27 -3.32 -4.85 -7.48
C ILE A 27 -2.64 -6.10 -6.93
N SER A 28 -1.43 -5.93 -6.45
CA SER A 28 -0.65 -6.96 -5.75
C SER A 28 -0.34 -6.52 -4.33
N LEU A 29 -0.17 -7.50 -3.47
CA LEU A 29 0.25 -7.34 -2.08
C LEU A 29 1.67 -7.89 -1.92
N LEU A 30 2.54 -7.16 -1.24
CA LEU A 30 3.87 -7.65 -0.90
C LEU A 30 3.78 -8.50 0.38
N LEU A 31 4.03 -9.79 0.24
CA LEU A 31 4.01 -10.76 1.34
C LEU A 31 5.39 -11.33 1.57
N LEU A 32 5.69 -11.69 2.81
CA LEU A 32 6.88 -12.46 3.13
C LEU A 32 6.54 -13.91 3.47
N LYS A 33 7.43 -14.81 3.14
CA LYS A 33 7.41 -16.18 3.63
C LYS A 33 8.31 -16.27 4.86
N ARG A 34 7.71 -16.52 6.03
CA ARG A 34 8.42 -16.47 7.31
C ARG A 34 9.57 -17.50 7.39
N ASN A 35 10.68 -17.09 7.91
CA ASN A 35 11.84 -17.94 8.17
C ASN A 35 12.15 -18.09 9.68
N PHE A 36 11.18 -17.74 10.54
CA PHE A 36 11.28 -17.77 12.01
C PHE A 36 9.92 -18.13 12.64
N GLU A 37 9.97 -18.62 13.88
CA GLU A 37 8.78 -18.92 14.68
C GLU A 37 8.16 -17.65 15.33
N PRO A 38 6.85 -17.64 15.61
CA PRO A 38 5.87 -18.66 15.26
C PRO A 38 5.51 -18.67 13.78
N ALA A 39 4.93 -19.76 13.28
CA ALA A 39 4.45 -19.93 11.90
C ALA A 39 5.57 -19.89 10.84
N MET A 40 6.70 -20.57 11.09
CA MET A 40 7.78 -20.73 10.12
C MET A 40 7.27 -21.37 8.80
N GLY A 41 7.64 -20.78 7.64
CA GLY A 41 7.23 -21.26 6.32
C GLY A 41 5.87 -20.74 5.84
N GLU A 42 5.10 -20.10 6.70
CA GLU A 42 3.79 -19.55 6.37
C GLU A 42 3.88 -18.12 5.77
N TRP A 43 2.80 -17.69 5.12
CA TRP A 43 2.71 -16.36 4.53
C TRP A 43 2.25 -15.31 5.54
N SER A 44 2.92 -14.17 5.52
CA SER A 44 2.74 -13.09 6.49
C SER A 44 2.77 -11.72 5.83
N LEU A 45 2.11 -10.75 6.46
CA LEU A 45 2.40 -9.34 6.22
C LEU A 45 3.82 -9.02 6.70
N MET A 46 4.33 -7.88 6.27
CA MET A 46 5.60 -7.34 6.72
C MET A 46 5.41 -6.61 8.03
N GLY A 47 6.21 -6.95 9.05
CA GLY A 47 6.03 -6.37 10.36
C GLY A 47 7.31 -6.25 11.16
N GLY A 48 7.19 -5.61 12.31
CA GLY A 48 8.27 -5.44 13.29
C GLY A 48 7.71 -4.89 14.59
N PHE A 49 8.55 -4.84 15.64
CA PHE A 49 8.17 -4.25 16.91
C PHE A 49 8.59 -2.79 17.00
N VAL A 50 7.75 -1.98 17.65
CA VAL A 50 8.06 -0.59 17.99
C VAL A 50 9.21 -0.55 18.99
N GLN A 51 10.23 0.25 18.71
CA GLN A 51 11.39 0.44 19.58
C GLN A 51 11.11 1.54 20.63
N LYS A 52 11.96 1.63 21.67
CA LYS A 52 11.74 2.54 22.81
C LYS A 52 11.81 4.02 22.45
N ASP A 53 12.53 4.35 21.40
CA ASP A 53 12.92 5.70 20.98
C ASP A 53 12.24 6.16 19.69
N GLU A 54 11.19 5.45 19.26
CA GLU A 54 10.43 5.80 18.06
C GLU A 54 8.91 5.83 18.33
N SER A 55 8.18 6.61 17.52
CA SER A 55 6.72 6.58 17.48
C SER A 55 6.23 5.38 16.64
N VAL A 56 4.94 5.03 16.74
CA VAL A 56 4.33 3.98 15.88
C VAL A 56 4.42 4.35 14.40
N ASP A 57 4.31 5.63 14.05
CA ASP A 57 4.45 6.12 12.67
C ASP A 57 5.90 5.99 12.16
N ASP A 58 6.89 6.25 13.02
CA ASP A 58 8.30 6.12 12.65
C ASP A 58 8.69 4.64 12.54
N ALA A 59 8.18 3.78 13.43
CA ALA A 59 8.34 2.33 13.34
C ALA A 59 7.78 1.79 12.01
N ALA A 60 6.60 2.25 11.58
CA ALA A 60 5.99 1.84 10.31
C ALA A 60 6.86 2.26 9.10
N LYS A 61 7.38 3.51 9.11
CA LYS A 61 8.31 3.98 8.06
C LYS A 61 9.61 3.19 8.05
N ARG A 62 10.19 2.92 9.23
CA ARG A 62 11.41 2.12 9.36
C ARG A 62 11.21 0.69 8.81
N VAL A 63 10.14 0.01 9.23
CA VAL A 63 9.81 -1.33 8.75
C VAL A 63 9.65 -1.34 7.23
N LEU A 64 8.92 -0.40 6.66
CA LEU A 64 8.76 -0.29 5.21
C LEU A 64 10.11 -0.04 4.51
N HIS A 65 10.93 0.88 5.01
CA HIS A 65 12.24 1.20 4.44
C HIS A 65 13.19 -0.01 4.49
N GLU A 66 13.29 -0.68 5.63
CA GLU A 66 14.13 -1.88 5.80
C GLU A 66 13.78 -2.98 4.79
N LEU A 67 12.51 -3.10 4.41
CA LEU A 67 12.00 -4.15 3.53
C LEU A 67 12.02 -3.78 2.05
N THR A 68 11.85 -2.50 1.71
CA THR A 68 11.70 -2.06 0.32
C THR A 68 12.79 -1.10 -0.16
N GLY A 69 13.54 -0.50 0.76
CA GLY A 69 14.51 0.55 0.48
C GLY A 69 13.88 1.91 0.12
N LEU A 70 12.56 2.02 0.18
CA LEU A 70 11.84 3.23 -0.19
C LEU A 70 11.69 4.19 0.99
N GLU A 71 11.77 5.48 0.69
CA GLU A 71 11.48 6.59 1.60
C GLU A 71 10.32 7.44 1.06
N ASN A 72 9.67 8.19 1.95
CA ASN A 72 8.58 9.11 1.61
C ASN A 72 7.41 8.45 0.85
N VAL A 73 7.12 7.20 1.19
CA VAL A 73 5.99 6.44 0.66
C VAL A 73 4.69 6.92 1.28
N TYR A 74 3.62 6.91 0.49
CA TYR A 74 2.28 7.11 1.03
C TYR A 74 1.93 5.98 1.98
N MET A 75 1.68 6.32 3.25
CA MET A 75 1.26 5.39 4.29
C MET A 75 0.11 5.98 5.09
N GLU A 76 -0.80 5.11 5.52
CA GLU A 76 -1.91 5.49 6.39
C GLU A 76 -2.25 4.36 7.36
N GLN A 77 -2.60 4.74 8.58
CA GLN A 77 -2.98 3.78 9.60
C GLN A 77 -4.33 3.14 9.27
N VAL A 78 -4.38 1.81 9.30
CA VAL A 78 -5.60 1.00 9.12
C VAL A 78 -6.38 0.90 10.42
N GLY A 79 -5.67 0.70 11.51
CA GLY A 79 -6.24 0.55 12.84
C GLY A 79 -5.35 -0.26 13.77
N THR A 80 -5.89 -0.49 14.97
CA THR A 80 -5.23 -1.29 15.99
C THR A 80 -5.92 -2.64 16.12
N PHE A 81 -5.13 -3.70 16.15
CA PHE A 81 -5.54 -5.09 16.29
C PHE A 81 -5.03 -5.64 17.61
N GLY A 82 -5.92 -5.92 18.53
CA GLY A 82 -5.56 -6.22 19.90
C GLY A 82 -6.35 -7.38 20.51
N ALA A 83 -6.87 -8.33 19.71
CA ALA A 83 -7.47 -9.55 20.23
C ALA A 83 -6.48 -10.29 21.14
N ILE A 84 -6.98 -10.95 22.19
CA ILE A 84 -6.11 -11.53 23.23
C ILE A 84 -5.22 -12.64 22.66
N ASP A 85 -5.75 -13.39 21.73
CA ASP A 85 -5.20 -14.60 21.10
C ASP A 85 -4.71 -14.38 19.66
N ARG A 86 -4.51 -13.09 19.24
CA ARG A 86 -4.08 -12.78 17.88
C ARG A 86 -2.71 -13.32 17.51
N ASP A 87 -1.80 -13.38 18.46
CA ASP A 87 -0.44 -13.93 18.33
C ASP A 87 -0.25 -15.07 19.33
N PRO A 88 0.08 -16.28 18.86
CA PRO A 88 0.25 -17.44 19.75
C PRO A 88 1.53 -17.40 20.59
N GLY A 89 2.49 -16.51 20.27
CA GLY A 89 3.76 -16.40 20.97
C GLY A 89 3.66 -15.59 22.25
N GLU A 90 3.13 -14.36 22.13
CA GLU A 90 3.08 -13.41 23.24
C GLU A 90 1.88 -12.46 23.11
N ARG A 91 1.58 -11.73 24.17
CA ARG A 91 0.56 -10.68 24.13
C ARG A 91 1.04 -9.47 23.33
N VAL A 92 0.61 -9.40 22.06
CA VAL A 92 0.96 -8.34 21.12
C VAL A 92 -0.27 -7.51 20.80
N ILE A 93 -0.13 -6.18 20.76
CA ILE A 93 -1.07 -5.25 20.16
C ILE A 93 -0.41 -4.72 18.90
N SER A 94 -1.01 -4.92 17.73
CA SER A 94 -0.45 -4.45 16.46
C SER A 94 -1.17 -3.22 15.93
N VAL A 95 -0.39 -2.26 15.43
CA VAL A 95 -0.89 -1.12 14.67
C VAL A 95 -0.62 -1.38 13.19
N ALA A 96 -1.68 -1.58 12.43
CA ALA A 96 -1.58 -1.87 11.00
C ALA A 96 -1.56 -0.58 10.18
N TYR A 97 -0.68 -0.55 9.18
CA TYR A 97 -0.56 0.54 8.19
C TYR A 97 -0.67 -0.03 6.79
N TYR A 98 -1.35 0.67 5.89
CA TYR A 98 -1.20 0.36 4.47
C TYR A 98 -0.30 1.39 3.78
N ALA A 99 0.45 0.90 2.79
CA ALA A 99 1.32 1.70 1.96
C ALA A 99 1.03 1.47 0.48
N LEU A 100 1.19 2.53 -0.33
CA LEU A 100 1.00 2.47 -1.78
C LEU A 100 2.34 2.74 -2.45
N ILE A 101 2.88 1.76 -3.17
CA ILE A 101 4.17 1.92 -3.85
C ILE A 101 4.06 1.59 -5.33
N ASN A 102 4.86 2.30 -6.13
CA ASN A 102 5.08 1.92 -7.51
C ASN A 102 5.98 0.68 -7.57
N ILE A 103 5.45 -0.42 -8.08
CA ILE A 103 6.15 -1.72 -8.14
C ILE A 103 7.46 -1.69 -8.96
N ASN A 104 7.71 -0.63 -9.71
CA ASN A 104 8.95 -0.45 -10.48
C ASN A 104 10.03 0.37 -9.75
N GLU A 105 9.73 0.94 -8.57
CA GLU A 105 10.61 1.88 -7.85
C GLU A 105 11.22 1.29 -6.56
N TYR A 106 10.96 0.02 -6.21
CA TYR A 106 11.52 -0.61 -5.01
C TYR A 106 12.84 -1.33 -5.26
N ASP A 107 13.63 -1.56 -4.20
CA ASP A 107 14.85 -2.38 -4.28
C ASP A 107 14.51 -3.88 -4.31
N ARG A 108 14.57 -4.48 -5.50
CA ARG A 108 14.29 -5.90 -5.71
C ARG A 108 15.21 -6.83 -4.92
N LYS A 109 16.48 -6.45 -4.72
CA LYS A 109 17.44 -7.26 -3.96
C LYS A 109 17.07 -7.28 -2.48
N LEU A 110 16.62 -6.15 -1.95
CA LEU A 110 16.19 -6.03 -0.57
C LEU A 110 14.95 -6.88 -0.30
N VAL A 111 13.95 -6.80 -1.16
CA VAL A 111 12.74 -7.61 -1.09
C VAL A 111 13.06 -9.12 -1.13
N GLN A 112 13.93 -9.54 -2.05
CA GLN A 112 14.39 -10.94 -2.14
C GLN A 112 15.17 -11.39 -0.89
N LYS A 113 16.02 -10.53 -0.32
CA LYS A 113 16.75 -10.82 0.92
C LYS A 113 15.82 -11.12 2.08
N HIS A 114 14.66 -10.48 2.13
CA HIS A 114 13.64 -10.70 3.14
C HIS A 114 12.66 -11.84 2.79
N ASN A 115 12.92 -12.61 1.73
CA ASN A 115 12.05 -13.69 1.26
C ASN A 115 10.61 -13.20 1.00
N ALA A 116 10.50 -12.03 0.37
CA ALA A 116 9.25 -11.37 0.09
C ALA A 116 8.89 -11.42 -1.40
N TYR A 117 7.59 -11.48 -1.69
CA TYR A 117 7.05 -11.72 -3.02
C TYR A 117 5.80 -10.86 -3.25
N TRP A 118 5.67 -10.33 -4.46
CA TRP A 118 4.41 -9.75 -4.92
C TRP A 118 3.42 -10.86 -5.25
N VAL A 119 2.25 -10.81 -4.64
CA VAL A 119 1.17 -11.77 -4.83
C VAL A 119 -0.08 -11.00 -5.27
N ASN A 120 -0.72 -11.47 -6.34
CA ASN A 120 -1.97 -10.88 -6.83
C ASN A 120 -3.04 -10.95 -5.74
N MET A 121 -3.76 -9.84 -5.52
CA MET A 121 -4.84 -9.78 -4.52
C MET A 121 -5.95 -10.82 -4.73
N ASN A 122 -6.16 -11.28 -5.97
CA ASN A 122 -7.15 -12.31 -6.29
C ASN A 122 -6.66 -13.74 -6.02
N GLU A 123 -5.36 -13.92 -5.73
CA GLU A 123 -4.69 -15.22 -5.55
C GLU A 123 -3.93 -15.29 -4.23
N LEU A 124 -4.39 -14.56 -3.21
CA LEU A 124 -3.72 -14.54 -1.92
C LEU A 124 -3.71 -15.94 -1.26
N PRO A 125 -2.54 -16.42 -0.83
CA PRO A 125 -2.46 -17.63 -0.02
C PRO A 125 -3.07 -17.37 1.37
N PRO A 126 -3.36 -18.42 2.14
CA PRO A 126 -3.70 -18.26 3.56
C PRO A 126 -2.60 -17.47 4.27
N LEU A 127 -3.00 -16.44 5.01
CA LEU A 127 -2.11 -15.63 5.84
C LEU A 127 -2.25 -16.04 7.30
N ILE A 128 -1.15 -15.87 8.06
CA ILE A 128 -1.14 -16.17 9.50
C ILE A 128 -2.00 -15.16 10.29
N PHE A 129 -2.38 -15.56 11.50
CA PHE A 129 -3.01 -14.73 12.53
C PHE A 129 -4.27 -13.99 12.03
N ASP A 130 -4.39 -12.73 12.39
CA ASP A 130 -5.43 -11.79 11.97
C ASP A 130 -5.04 -10.96 10.72
N HIS A 131 -3.96 -11.33 10.02
CA HIS A 131 -3.50 -10.64 8.82
C HIS A 131 -4.54 -10.59 7.69
N PRO A 132 -5.37 -11.63 7.43
CA PRO A 132 -6.45 -11.53 6.45
C PRO A 132 -7.43 -10.40 6.75
N GLU A 133 -7.80 -10.19 8.03
CA GLU A 133 -8.67 -9.09 8.44
C GLU A 133 -8.01 -7.72 8.22
N MET A 134 -6.70 -7.60 8.53
CA MET A 134 -5.94 -6.37 8.27
C MET A 134 -5.92 -6.00 6.79
N VAL A 135 -5.69 -6.99 5.91
CA VAL A 135 -5.65 -6.81 4.45
C VAL A 135 -7.01 -6.34 3.93
N GLU A 136 -8.11 -6.98 4.34
CA GLU A 136 -9.45 -6.61 3.88
C GLU A 136 -9.82 -5.19 4.34
N LYS A 137 -9.56 -4.85 5.60
CA LYS A 137 -9.80 -3.51 6.13
C LYS A 137 -8.95 -2.44 5.42
N ALA A 138 -7.69 -2.74 5.11
CA ALA A 138 -6.82 -1.85 4.34
C ALA A 138 -7.33 -1.64 2.91
N ARG A 139 -7.84 -2.71 2.26
CA ARG A 139 -8.44 -2.66 0.93
C ARG A 139 -9.67 -1.76 0.89
N GLU A 140 -10.55 -1.90 1.89
CA GLU A 140 -11.74 -1.05 2.01
C GLU A 140 -11.38 0.43 2.22
N LEU A 141 -10.41 0.71 3.11
CA LEU A 141 -9.94 2.08 3.35
C LEU A 141 -9.30 2.68 2.09
N MET A 142 -8.46 1.92 1.38
CA MET A 142 -7.86 2.34 0.11
C MET A 142 -8.95 2.68 -0.91
N LYS A 143 -9.98 1.82 -1.06
CA LYS A 143 -11.11 2.03 -1.96
C LYS A 143 -11.90 3.29 -1.61
N GLN A 144 -12.24 3.48 -0.34
CA GLN A 144 -12.95 4.67 0.14
C GLN A 144 -12.13 5.94 -0.12
N LYS A 145 -10.86 5.93 0.22
CA LYS A 145 -9.99 7.09 0.07
C LYS A 145 -9.70 7.42 -1.39
N ALA A 146 -9.52 6.42 -2.23
CA ALA A 146 -9.33 6.58 -3.67
C ALA A 146 -10.53 7.23 -4.38
N SER A 147 -11.73 7.23 -3.77
CA SER A 147 -12.91 7.90 -4.33
C SER A 147 -12.92 9.40 -4.10
N VAL A 148 -12.19 9.90 -3.11
CA VAL A 148 -12.22 11.31 -2.67
C VAL A 148 -10.85 11.97 -2.71
N GLU A 149 -9.76 11.20 -2.80
CA GLU A 149 -8.39 11.68 -2.85
C GLU A 149 -7.58 10.97 -3.96
N PRO A 150 -6.62 11.64 -4.58
CA PRO A 150 -5.82 11.08 -5.68
C PRO A 150 -4.72 10.12 -5.20
N ILE A 151 -5.00 9.28 -4.23
CA ILE A 151 -4.02 8.36 -3.64
C ILE A 151 -3.51 7.32 -4.64
N GLY A 152 -4.33 6.94 -5.62
CA GLY A 152 -3.97 5.96 -6.65
C GLY A 152 -2.74 6.36 -7.47
N PHE A 153 -2.43 7.67 -7.59
CA PHE A 153 -1.23 8.11 -8.31
C PHE A 153 0.08 7.65 -7.64
N ASN A 154 0.05 7.25 -6.35
CA ASN A 154 1.21 6.66 -5.69
C ASN A 154 1.55 5.25 -6.21
N LEU A 155 0.61 4.59 -6.87
CA LEU A 155 0.76 3.26 -7.49
C LEU A 155 1.23 3.34 -8.95
N LEU A 156 1.17 4.52 -9.57
CA LEU A 156 1.54 4.73 -10.96
C LEU A 156 2.97 5.27 -11.11
N PRO A 157 3.62 5.01 -12.26
CA PRO A 157 4.83 5.72 -12.60
C PRO A 157 4.57 7.22 -12.76
N LYS A 158 5.62 8.05 -12.62
CA LYS A 158 5.53 9.52 -12.77
C LYS A 158 4.90 9.97 -14.09
N LEU A 159 5.07 9.17 -15.14
CA LEU A 159 4.40 9.35 -16.44
C LEU A 159 3.56 8.11 -16.72
N PHE A 160 2.29 8.30 -16.99
CA PHE A 160 1.33 7.21 -17.21
C PHE A 160 0.39 7.53 -18.38
N THR A 161 -0.21 6.51 -18.95
CA THR A 161 -1.27 6.66 -19.95
C THR A 161 -2.64 6.71 -19.27
N LEU A 162 -3.65 7.29 -19.94
CA LEU A 162 -5.02 7.26 -19.41
C LEU A 162 -5.58 5.83 -19.30
N SER A 163 -5.07 4.88 -20.11
CA SER A 163 -5.44 3.48 -20.00
C SER A 163 -4.89 2.86 -18.71
N GLN A 164 -3.64 3.15 -18.35
CA GLN A 164 -3.07 2.70 -17.07
C GLN A 164 -3.82 3.30 -15.88
N LEU A 165 -4.16 4.58 -15.94
CA LEU A 165 -4.96 5.23 -14.90
C LEU A 165 -6.34 4.59 -14.77
N GLN A 166 -7.03 4.33 -15.88
CA GLN A 166 -8.33 3.65 -15.89
C GLN A 166 -8.21 2.25 -15.27
N SER A 167 -7.28 1.41 -15.77
CA SER A 167 -7.08 0.05 -15.27
C SER A 167 -6.73 0.03 -13.77
N LEU A 168 -5.97 1.03 -13.27
CA LEU A 168 -5.71 1.15 -11.84
C LEU A 168 -7.00 1.35 -11.04
N TYR A 169 -7.85 2.29 -11.45
CA TYR A 169 -9.09 2.54 -10.71
C TYR A 169 -10.11 1.40 -10.85
N GLU A 170 -10.14 0.73 -12.00
CA GLU A 170 -10.90 -0.52 -12.19
C GLU A 170 -10.40 -1.61 -11.21
N ALA A 171 -9.09 -1.76 -11.04
CA ALA A 171 -8.52 -2.71 -10.09
C ALA A 171 -8.79 -2.34 -8.61
N ILE A 172 -8.73 -1.04 -8.26
CA ILE A 172 -9.05 -0.57 -6.91
C ILE A 172 -10.52 -0.82 -6.55
N TYR A 173 -11.44 -0.52 -7.49
CA TYR A 173 -12.88 -0.67 -7.23
C TYR A 173 -13.40 -2.09 -7.46
N GLY A 174 -12.69 -2.91 -8.23
CA GLY A 174 -13.15 -4.23 -8.66
C GLY A 174 -14.27 -4.18 -9.70
N GLU A 175 -14.37 -3.06 -10.43
CA GLU A 175 -15.46 -2.79 -11.38
C GLU A 175 -14.90 -2.20 -12.68
N THR A 176 -15.47 -2.56 -13.82
CA THR A 176 -15.11 -1.95 -15.10
C THR A 176 -15.71 -0.57 -15.27
N MET A 177 -14.95 0.36 -15.86
CA MET A 177 -15.39 1.72 -16.11
C MET A 177 -15.63 1.97 -17.60
N ASP A 178 -16.73 2.66 -17.92
CA ASP A 178 -16.93 3.14 -19.29
C ASP A 178 -15.82 4.10 -19.71
N LYS A 179 -15.10 3.73 -20.74
CA LYS A 179 -13.90 4.44 -21.23
C LYS A 179 -14.17 5.88 -21.64
N ARG A 180 -15.36 6.17 -22.21
CA ARG A 180 -15.74 7.50 -22.65
C ARG A 180 -16.01 8.42 -21.45
N ASN A 181 -16.78 7.92 -20.50
CA ASN A 181 -17.11 8.66 -19.27
C ASN A 181 -15.87 8.89 -18.41
N PHE A 182 -15.00 7.88 -18.27
CA PHE A 182 -13.72 8.03 -17.59
C PHE A 182 -12.87 9.15 -18.19
N ARG A 183 -12.66 9.14 -19.52
CA ARG A 183 -11.89 10.17 -20.21
C ARG A 183 -12.51 11.56 -20.07
N LYS A 184 -13.84 11.67 -20.08
CA LYS A 184 -14.53 12.95 -19.85
C LYS A 184 -14.24 13.48 -18.46
N ARG A 185 -14.34 12.65 -17.41
CA ARG A 185 -14.02 13.04 -16.02
C ARG A 185 -12.55 13.48 -15.89
N VAL A 186 -11.63 12.71 -16.44
CA VAL A 186 -10.19 13.07 -16.41
C VAL A 186 -9.90 14.38 -17.11
N ALA A 187 -10.59 14.67 -18.22
CA ALA A 187 -10.42 15.94 -18.96
C ALA A 187 -10.89 17.18 -18.17
N GLU A 188 -11.72 17.00 -17.15
CA GLU A 188 -12.18 18.06 -16.23
C GLU A 188 -11.20 18.29 -15.05
N MET A 189 -10.10 17.51 -14.97
CA MET A 189 -9.12 17.56 -13.89
C MET A 189 -7.86 18.30 -14.32
N ASP A 190 -7.73 19.58 -13.97
CA ASP A 190 -6.59 20.44 -14.34
C ASP A 190 -5.24 19.97 -13.79
N TYR A 191 -5.25 19.07 -12.78
CA TYR A 191 -4.06 18.50 -12.18
C TYR A 191 -3.56 17.22 -12.88
N ILE A 192 -4.24 16.73 -13.91
CA ILE A 192 -3.77 15.67 -14.81
C ILE A 192 -3.30 16.29 -16.12
N GLU A 193 -2.01 16.56 -16.20
CA GLU A 193 -1.40 17.29 -17.31
C GLU A 193 -0.92 16.34 -18.40
N LYS A 194 -1.35 16.58 -19.64
CA LYS A 194 -0.79 15.92 -20.82
C LYS A 194 0.63 16.42 -21.06
N THR A 195 1.54 15.51 -21.40
CA THR A 195 2.93 15.82 -21.75
C THR A 195 3.16 15.70 -23.26
N ASP A 196 4.32 16.16 -23.75
CA ASP A 196 4.76 15.96 -25.14
C ASP A 196 5.29 14.55 -25.42
N LYS A 197 5.35 13.69 -24.39
CA LYS A 197 5.87 12.33 -24.49
C LYS A 197 4.80 11.34 -24.90
N ILE A 198 5.23 10.30 -25.61
CA ILE A 198 4.38 9.23 -26.12
C ILE A 198 4.95 7.88 -25.67
N ASP A 199 4.12 7.04 -25.09
CA ASP A 199 4.42 5.64 -24.85
C ASP A 199 4.30 4.84 -26.15
N LYS A 200 5.42 4.28 -26.63
CA LYS A 200 5.49 3.45 -27.85
C LYS A 200 5.53 1.94 -27.52
N LEU A 201 5.72 1.56 -26.25
CA LEU A 201 5.82 0.16 -25.83
C LEU A 201 4.46 -0.48 -25.68
N GLY A 202 3.51 0.21 -25.08
CA GLY A 202 2.16 -0.29 -24.81
C GLY A 202 1.15 -0.12 -25.95
N SER A 203 1.50 0.57 -27.06
CA SER A 203 0.59 0.82 -28.17
C SER A 203 1.31 1.00 -29.50
N LYS A 204 0.89 0.24 -30.54
CA LYS A 204 1.45 0.35 -31.90
C LYS A 204 1.37 1.78 -32.50
N ARG A 205 0.35 2.56 -32.12
CA ARG A 205 0.16 3.95 -32.57
C ARG A 205 0.76 4.98 -31.60
N GLY A 206 1.29 4.54 -30.45
CA GLY A 206 1.70 5.39 -29.35
C GLY A 206 0.51 5.90 -28.54
N ALA A 207 0.69 6.02 -27.23
CA ALA A 207 -0.28 6.60 -26.30
C ALA A 207 0.31 7.87 -25.67
N ALA A 208 -0.47 8.95 -25.57
CA ALA A 208 -0.03 10.16 -24.88
C ALA A 208 0.25 9.85 -23.39
N LEU A 209 1.34 10.39 -22.88
CA LEU A 209 1.71 10.31 -21.48
C LEU A 209 1.22 11.53 -20.71
N TYR A 210 0.75 11.29 -19.52
CA TYR A 210 0.24 12.27 -18.57
C TYR A 210 1.06 12.24 -17.28
N LYS A 211 0.98 13.30 -16.51
CA LYS A 211 1.56 13.39 -15.15
C LYS A 211 0.56 13.97 -14.17
N PHE A 212 0.67 13.61 -12.91
CA PHE A 212 -0.07 14.21 -11.84
C PHE A 212 0.65 15.47 -11.31
N ASN A 213 -0.05 16.60 -11.28
CA ASN A 213 0.46 17.85 -10.73
C ASN A 213 -0.09 18.07 -9.30
N SER A 214 0.66 17.66 -8.30
CA SER A 214 0.27 17.79 -6.89
C SER A 214 0.12 19.26 -6.43
N ARG A 215 0.80 20.22 -7.08
CA ARG A 215 0.66 21.65 -6.77
C ARG A 215 -0.66 22.19 -7.29
N ALA A 216 -1.08 21.80 -8.50
CA ALA A 216 -2.39 22.17 -9.05
C ALA A 216 -3.51 21.55 -8.20
N TYR A 217 -3.43 20.26 -7.86
CA TYR A 217 -4.40 19.60 -6.98
C TYR A 217 -4.56 20.31 -5.63
N ARG A 218 -3.47 20.73 -4.98
CA ARG A 218 -3.53 21.44 -3.69
C ARG A 218 -4.22 22.79 -3.74
N LYS A 219 -4.31 23.44 -4.91
CA LYS A 219 -5.01 24.71 -5.09
C LYS A 219 -6.52 24.54 -5.19
N ASP A 220 -7.01 23.46 -5.76
CA ASP A 220 -8.43 23.11 -5.86
C ASP A 220 -8.56 21.57 -5.69
N PRO A 221 -8.65 21.11 -4.42
CA PRO A 221 -8.65 19.68 -4.10
C PRO A 221 -10.01 19.03 -4.36
N LYS A 222 -10.43 19.00 -5.63
CA LYS A 222 -11.64 18.28 -6.06
C LYS A 222 -11.21 17.03 -6.82
N PHE A 223 -11.44 15.89 -6.24
CA PHE A 223 -11.17 14.60 -6.85
C PHE A 223 -12.44 13.76 -6.91
N LYS A 224 -12.79 13.23 -8.09
CA LYS A 224 -13.92 12.33 -8.32
C LYS A 224 -13.62 11.47 -9.56
N LEU A 225 -13.10 10.28 -9.34
CA LEU A 225 -12.96 9.24 -10.36
C LEU A 225 -13.96 8.12 -10.16
#